data_c5cc65d5bc8ddf1c014b25415df45700
#
_entry.id   c5cc65d5bc8ddf1c014b25415df45700
#
_cell.length_a   1.000
_cell.length_b   1.000
_cell.length_c   1.000
_cell.angle_alpha   90.00
_cell.angle_beta   90.00
_cell.angle_gamma   90.00
#
_symmetry.space_group_name_H-M   'P 1'
#
loop_
_entity.id
_entity.type
_entity.pdbx_description
1 polymer ?
#
loop_
_entity_poly.entity_id
_entity_poly.type
_entity_poly.pdbx_seq_one_letter_code
_entity_poly.pdbx_strand_id
1 'polypeptide(L)'
;MRLVALAIGYAFGLILSGYLFGKKKDVDIRKQGSGNIGTTNTMRILGIKVGALTLVCDCLKCVAAVVVVWLLFRTSYPEHIVLLELYGALGAILGHDFPFFMKFKGGKGIACSFGMIIALFPQCLPLCVLFFVLAVANTRYVSLGSILAALGLMVQIWIFGAKGWLAFATSDLLEAQILVSFACILAIVLHRGNIKRLLAGNENKFSFKSKRD
;
A
#
# COMPACT_ATOMS: atom_id res chain seq x y z
N MET A 1 20.49 -10.23 -5.96
CA MET A 1 19.40 -10.62 -5.06
C MET A 1 18.21 -9.64 -5.06
N ARG A 2 18.42 -8.33 -5.32
CA ARG A 2 17.34 -7.32 -5.39
C ARG A 2 16.13 -7.75 -6.25
N LEU A 3 16.39 -8.22 -7.49
CA LEU A 3 15.33 -8.71 -8.39
C LEU A 3 14.62 -9.97 -7.90
N VAL A 4 15.33 -10.84 -7.19
CA VAL A 4 14.72 -12.05 -6.61
C VAL A 4 13.77 -11.66 -5.47
N ALA A 5 14.20 -10.78 -4.57
CA ALA A 5 13.36 -10.25 -3.50
C ALA A 5 12.11 -9.54 -4.07
N LEU A 6 12.29 -8.72 -5.10
CA LEU A 6 11.18 -8.06 -5.82
C LEU A 6 10.20 -9.08 -6.41
N ALA A 7 10.70 -10.14 -7.06
CA ALA A 7 9.86 -11.19 -7.64
C ALA A 7 9.08 -11.97 -6.60
N ILE A 8 9.71 -12.31 -5.46
CA ILE A 8 9.02 -12.91 -4.31
C ILE A 8 7.88 -12.00 -3.85
N GLY A 9 8.18 -10.73 -3.60
CA GLY A 9 7.17 -9.76 -3.21
C GLY A 9 6.04 -9.65 -4.22
N TYR A 10 6.35 -9.56 -5.52
CA TYR A 10 5.37 -9.48 -6.58
C TYR A 10 4.40 -10.66 -6.56
N ALA A 11 4.89 -11.88 -6.32
CA ALA A 11 4.05 -13.07 -6.20
C ALA A 11 3.04 -12.94 -5.04
N PHE A 12 3.47 -12.46 -3.87
CA PHE A 12 2.54 -12.15 -2.75
C PHE A 12 1.54 -11.06 -3.12
N GLY A 13 1.99 -10.02 -3.83
CA GLY A 13 1.14 -8.93 -4.32
C GLY A 13 -0.01 -9.38 -5.19
N LEU A 14 0.17 -10.45 -5.96
CA LEU A 14 -0.85 -11.04 -6.85
C LEU A 14 -2.08 -11.59 -6.09
N ILE A 15 -2.00 -11.77 -4.78
CA ILE A 15 -3.15 -12.15 -3.95
C ILE A 15 -4.05 -10.90 -3.78
N LEU A 16 -5.07 -10.78 -4.62
CA LEU A 16 -5.97 -9.62 -4.69
C LEU A 16 -7.18 -9.84 -3.78
N SER A 17 -7.04 -9.56 -2.50
CA SER A 17 -8.03 -9.91 -1.46
C SER A 17 -9.43 -9.39 -1.76
N GLY A 18 -9.57 -8.12 -2.13
CA GLY A 18 -10.87 -7.54 -2.45
C GLY A 18 -11.55 -8.19 -3.66
N TYR A 19 -10.78 -8.53 -4.70
CA TYR A 19 -11.29 -9.27 -5.85
C TYR A 19 -11.75 -10.68 -5.46
N LEU A 20 -10.96 -11.40 -4.67
CA LEU A 20 -11.29 -12.75 -4.21
C LEU A 20 -12.56 -12.75 -3.34
N PHE A 21 -12.70 -11.78 -2.43
CA PHE A 21 -13.92 -11.64 -1.62
C PHE A 21 -15.13 -11.25 -2.46
N GLY A 22 -14.94 -10.40 -3.48
CA GLY A 22 -15.99 -10.09 -4.45
C GLY A 22 -16.46 -11.34 -5.17
N LYS A 23 -15.52 -12.09 -5.75
CA LYS A 23 -15.81 -13.34 -6.46
C LYS A 23 -16.53 -14.38 -5.58
N LYS A 24 -16.13 -14.51 -4.31
CA LYS A 24 -16.81 -15.42 -3.35
C LYS A 24 -18.27 -15.03 -3.08
N LYS A 25 -18.65 -13.79 -3.36
CA LYS A 25 -20.02 -13.26 -3.20
C LYS A 25 -20.73 -13.03 -4.54
N ASP A 26 -20.21 -13.58 -5.62
CA ASP A 26 -20.71 -13.41 -7.00
C ASP A 26 -20.80 -11.94 -7.45
N VAL A 27 -19.88 -11.10 -6.94
CA VAL A 27 -19.81 -9.68 -7.25
C VAL A 27 -18.48 -9.32 -7.90
N ASP A 28 -18.51 -8.80 -9.12
CA ASP A 28 -17.33 -8.20 -9.73
C ASP A 28 -17.18 -6.74 -9.27
N ILE A 29 -16.33 -6.55 -8.24
CA ILE A 29 -16.09 -5.22 -7.65
C ILE A 29 -15.44 -4.23 -8.61
N ARG A 30 -14.85 -4.71 -9.72
CA ARG A 30 -14.26 -3.87 -10.78
C ARG A 30 -15.31 -3.14 -11.60
N LYS A 31 -16.54 -3.65 -11.61
CA LYS A 31 -17.69 -3.08 -12.34
C LYS A 31 -18.59 -2.20 -11.47
N GLN A 32 -18.26 -2.04 -10.18
CA GLN A 32 -19.10 -1.34 -9.22
C GLN A 32 -18.31 -0.28 -8.43
N GLY A 33 -19.01 0.74 -7.95
CA GLY A 33 -18.44 1.82 -7.16
C GLY A 33 -17.37 2.62 -7.92
N SER A 34 -16.14 2.61 -7.41
CA SER A 34 -14.99 3.25 -8.08
C SER A 34 -14.28 2.34 -9.09
N GLY A 35 -14.68 1.09 -9.20
CA GLY A 35 -14.00 0.07 -10.01
C GLY A 35 -12.66 -0.42 -9.45
N ASN A 36 -12.19 0.12 -8.33
CA ASN A 36 -10.94 -0.30 -7.72
C ASN A 36 -11.13 -1.56 -6.85
N ILE A 37 -10.13 -2.46 -6.84
CA ILE A 37 -10.18 -3.72 -6.08
C ILE A 37 -9.75 -3.58 -4.60
N GLY A 38 -9.35 -2.38 -4.16
CA GLY A 38 -8.84 -2.15 -2.82
C GLY A 38 -9.93 -1.97 -1.76
N THR A 39 -9.49 -1.84 -0.52
CA THR A 39 -10.27 -1.77 0.73
C THR A 39 -11.50 -0.85 0.64
N THR A 40 -11.33 0.40 0.24
CA THR A 40 -12.41 1.41 0.26
C THR A 40 -13.56 1.07 -0.67
N ASN A 41 -13.27 0.54 -1.86
CA ASN A 41 -14.31 0.12 -2.79
C ASN A 41 -14.96 -1.18 -2.33
N THR A 42 -14.18 -2.13 -1.83
CA THR A 42 -14.69 -3.37 -1.24
C THR A 42 -15.63 -3.07 -0.07
N MET A 43 -15.26 -2.14 0.81
CA MET A 43 -16.09 -1.68 1.92
C MET A 43 -17.42 -1.09 1.44
N ARG A 44 -17.38 -0.27 0.38
CA ARG A 44 -18.57 0.37 -0.19
C ARG A 44 -19.56 -0.63 -0.80
N ILE A 45 -19.05 -1.70 -1.41
CA ILE A 45 -19.87 -2.67 -2.16
C ILE A 45 -20.28 -3.85 -1.29
N LEU A 46 -19.35 -4.40 -0.50
CA LEU A 46 -19.51 -5.64 0.26
C LEU A 46 -19.67 -5.42 1.77
N GLY A 47 -19.70 -4.16 2.21
CA GLY A 47 -19.84 -3.77 3.60
C GLY A 47 -18.53 -3.66 4.37
N ILE A 48 -18.60 -3.04 5.55
CA ILE A 48 -17.44 -2.65 6.34
C ILE A 48 -16.58 -3.84 6.78
N LYS A 49 -17.20 -4.95 7.17
CA LYS A 49 -16.48 -6.15 7.64
C LYS A 49 -15.57 -6.72 6.54
N VAL A 50 -16.09 -6.83 5.31
CA VAL A 50 -15.32 -7.36 4.17
C VAL A 50 -14.25 -6.38 3.73
N GLY A 51 -14.54 -5.08 3.76
CA GLY A 51 -13.54 -4.05 3.49
C GLY A 51 -12.41 -4.04 4.51
N ALA A 52 -12.71 -4.15 5.81
CA ALA A 52 -11.70 -4.25 6.86
C ALA A 52 -10.84 -5.52 6.71
N LEU A 53 -11.46 -6.66 6.39
CA LEU A 53 -10.72 -7.90 6.11
C LEU A 53 -9.82 -7.74 4.88
N THR A 54 -10.27 -7.02 3.84
CA THR A 54 -9.44 -6.70 2.67
C THR A 54 -8.21 -5.88 3.07
N LEU A 55 -8.37 -4.86 3.93
CA LEU A 55 -7.26 -4.07 4.46
C LEU A 55 -6.24 -4.94 5.17
N VAL A 56 -6.71 -5.78 6.10
CA VAL A 56 -5.85 -6.67 6.88
C VAL A 56 -5.10 -7.65 5.96
N CYS A 57 -5.77 -8.31 5.05
CA CYS A 57 -5.15 -9.26 4.12
C CYS A 57 -4.12 -8.58 3.19
N ASP A 58 -4.43 -7.40 2.66
CA ASP A 58 -3.51 -6.68 1.78
C ASP A 58 -2.30 -6.11 2.54
N CYS A 59 -2.45 -5.76 3.82
CA CYS A 59 -1.36 -5.40 4.70
C CYS A 59 -0.49 -6.63 5.01
N LEU A 60 -1.11 -7.72 5.47
CA LEU A 60 -0.40 -8.93 5.88
C LEU A 60 0.35 -9.62 4.73
N LYS A 61 -0.15 -9.57 3.49
CA LYS A 61 0.59 -10.15 2.36
C LYS A 61 1.92 -9.42 2.10
N CYS A 62 1.96 -8.09 2.33
CA CYS A 62 3.19 -7.32 2.22
C CYS A 62 4.14 -7.67 3.37
N VAL A 63 3.64 -7.74 4.60
CA VAL A 63 4.44 -8.19 5.75
C VAL A 63 4.97 -9.61 5.53
N ALA A 64 4.15 -10.52 5.03
CA ALA A 64 4.57 -11.89 4.71
C ALA A 64 5.69 -11.92 3.65
N ALA A 65 5.60 -11.08 2.61
CA ALA A 65 6.66 -10.96 1.61
C ALA A 65 7.99 -10.51 2.24
N VAL A 66 7.95 -9.51 3.13
CA VAL A 66 9.12 -9.02 3.90
C VAL A 66 9.71 -10.16 4.74
N VAL A 67 8.87 -10.86 5.50
CA VAL A 67 9.32 -11.98 6.36
C VAL A 67 9.96 -13.11 5.54
N VAL A 68 9.38 -13.46 4.39
CA VAL A 68 9.95 -14.52 3.52
C VAL A 68 11.30 -14.09 2.97
N VAL A 69 11.45 -12.83 2.52
CA VAL A 69 12.74 -12.30 2.06
C VAL A 69 13.76 -12.34 3.21
N TRP A 70 13.39 -11.90 4.40
CA TRP A 70 14.26 -11.97 5.57
C TRP A 70 14.71 -13.40 5.88
N LEU A 71 13.79 -14.36 5.93
CA LEU A 71 14.11 -15.77 6.20
C LEU A 71 15.11 -16.34 5.18
N LEU A 72 14.96 -15.98 3.90
CA LEU A 72 15.80 -16.53 2.82
C LEU A 72 17.19 -15.89 2.76
N PHE A 73 17.32 -14.61 3.12
CA PHE A 73 18.54 -13.86 2.83
C PHE A 73 19.29 -13.33 4.04
N ARG A 74 18.75 -13.39 5.26
CA ARG A 74 19.37 -12.84 6.47
C ARG A 74 20.77 -13.37 6.78
N THR A 75 21.05 -14.62 6.45
CA THR A 75 22.35 -15.24 6.70
C THR A 75 23.38 -14.96 5.61
N SER A 76 22.90 -14.84 4.35
CA SER A 76 23.78 -14.65 3.19
C SER A 76 24.05 -13.17 2.88
N TYR A 77 23.19 -12.26 3.33
CA TYR A 77 23.28 -10.82 3.06
C TYR A 77 22.93 -9.97 4.29
N PRO A 78 23.56 -10.19 5.46
CA PRO A 78 23.16 -9.56 6.71
C PRO A 78 23.23 -8.04 6.67
N GLU A 79 24.23 -7.45 5.98
CA GLU A 79 24.41 -6.00 5.88
C GLU A 79 23.34 -5.32 4.99
N HIS A 80 22.81 -6.04 4.00
CA HIS A 80 21.85 -5.53 3.01
C HIS A 80 20.44 -6.05 3.23
N ILE A 81 20.19 -6.74 4.33
CA ILE A 81 18.92 -7.45 4.51
C ILE A 81 17.72 -6.50 4.49
N VAL A 82 17.80 -5.35 5.16
CA VAL A 82 16.69 -4.39 5.20
C VAL A 82 16.38 -3.82 3.82
N LEU A 83 17.40 -3.63 2.97
CA LEU A 83 17.18 -3.23 1.59
C LEU A 83 16.50 -4.33 0.77
N LEU A 84 16.89 -5.60 0.95
CA LEU A 84 16.24 -6.72 0.26
C LEU A 84 14.78 -6.88 0.71
N GLU A 85 14.49 -6.72 1.99
CA GLU A 85 13.14 -6.68 2.54
C GLU A 85 12.30 -5.56 1.91
N LEU A 86 12.89 -4.37 1.70
CA LEU A 86 12.24 -3.26 1.00
C LEU A 86 11.90 -3.60 -0.45
N TYR A 87 12.80 -4.31 -1.15
CA TYR A 87 12.49 -4.84 -2.50
C TYR A 87 11.32 -5.83 -2.46
N GLY A 88 11.25 -6.69 -1.44
CA GLY A 88 10.11 -7.58 -1.22
C GLY A 88 8.81 -6.82 -1.01
N ALA A 89 8.82 -5.80 -0.16
CA ALA A 89 7.66 -4.94 0.07
C ALA A 89 7.23 -4.20 -1.20
N LEU A 90 8.19 -3.62 -1.94
CA LEU A 90 7.92 -2.95 -3.22
C LEU A 90 7.35 -3.93 -4.24
N GLY A 91 7.88 -5.15 -4.32
CA GLY A 91 7.31 -6.21 -5.14
C GLY A 91 5.84 -6.48 -4.81
N ALA A 92 5.49 -6.58 -3.52
CA ALA A 92 4.11 -6.79 -3.08
C ALA A 92 3.18 -5.63 -3.46
N ILE A 93 3.67 -4.39 -3.40
CA ILE A 93 2.94 -3.20 -3.89
C ILE A 93 2.72 -3.30 -5.40
N LEU A 94 3.77 -3.56 -6.17
CA LEU A 94 3.69 -3.66 -7.63
C LEU A 94 2.79 -4.81 -8.10
N GLY A 95 2.86 -5.98 -7.45
CA GLY A 95 1.97 -7.11 -7.76
C GLY A 95 0.51 -6.82 -7.45
N HIS A 96 0.23 -6.04 -6.40
CA HIS A 96 -1.12 -5.58 -6.08
C HIS A 96 -1.63 -4.54 -7.08
N ASP A 97 -0.77 -3.62 -7.54
CA ASP A 97 -1.15 -2.52 -8.41
C ASP A 97 -1.21 -2.94 -9.88
N PHE A 98 -0.32 -3.83 -10.29
CA PHE A 98 -0.13 -4.26 -11.68
C PHE A 98 -0.13 -5.79 -11.83
N PRO A 99 -1.20 -6.51 -11.42
CA PRO A 99 -1.26 -7.95 -11.57
C PRO A 99 -1.34 -8.34 -13.06
N PHE A 100 -0.40 -9.16 -13.54
CA PHE A 100 -0.28 -9.49 -14.96
C PHE A 100 -1.55 -10.16 -15.52
N PHE A 101 -2.17 -11.05 -14.74
CA PHE A 101 -3.40 -11.77 -15.16
C PHE A 101 -4.65 -10.87 -15.19
N MET A 102 -4.58 -9.66 -14.67
CA MET A 102 -5.64 -8.63 -14.77
C MET A 102 -5.30 -7.52 -15.76
N LYS A 103 -4.47 -7.80 -16.76
CA LYS A 103 -4.01 -6.81 -17.75
C LYS A 103 -3.39 -5.60 -17.07
N PHE A 104 -2.64 -5.83 -15.99
CA PHE A 104 -1.97 -4.81 -15.16
C PHE A 104 -2.91 -3.73 -14.57
N LYS A 105 -4.18 -4.10 -14.31
CA LYS A 105 -5.19 -3.22 -13.68
C LYS A 105 -5.55 -3.76 -12.31
N GLY A 106 -4.86 -3.29 -11.29
CA GLY A 106 -5.02 -3.70 -9.90
C GLY A 106 -5.53 -2.61 -8.97
N GLY A 107 -4.95 -2.55 -7.77
CA GLY A 107 -5.24 -1.57 -6.74
C GLY A 107 -4.47 -0.27 -6.88
N LYS A 108 -4.09 0.31 -5.72
CA LYS A 108 -3.28 1.53 -5.58
C LYS A 108 -2.21 1.40 -4.49
N GLY A 109 -1.97 0.21 -4.02
CA GLY A 109 -0.91 -0.15 -3.10
C GLY A 109 -1.01 0.37 -1.66
N ILE A 110 -2.01 1.17 -1.30
CA ILE A 110 -2.06 1.84 0.01
C ILE A 110 -2.05 0.85 1.18
N ALA A 111 -2.84 -0.22 1.12
CA ALA A 111 -2.86 -1.23 2.19
C ALA A 111 -1.54 -2.03 2.24
N CYS A 112 -0.94 -2.32 1.08
CA CYS A 112 0.39 -2.94 1.01
C CYS A 112 1.48 -1.99 1.54
N SER A 113 1.42 -0.70 1.19
CA SER A 113 2.34 0.32 1.74
C SER A 113 2.19 0.46 3.25
N PHE A 114 0.98 0.34 3.79
CA PHE A 114 0.77 0.30 5.23
C PHE A 114 1.48 -0.91 5.87
N GLY A 115 1.41 -2.08 5.24
CA GLY A 115 2.17 -3.27 5.63
C GLY A 115 3.69 -3.05 5.56
N MET A 116 4.19 -2.39 4.52
CA MET A 116 5.59 -1.99 4.41
C MET A 116 6.02 -1.07 5.56
N ILE A 117 5.20 -0.07 5.91
CA ILE A 117 5.50 0.84 7.02
C ILE A 117 5.58 0.09 8.35
N ILE A 118 4.62 -0.81 8.62
CA ILE A 118 4.62 -1.62 9.85
C ILE A 118 5.88 -2.48 9.93
N ALA A 119 6.30 -3.10 8.83
CA ALA A 119 7.42 -4.03 8.83
C ALA A 119 8.79 -3.33 8.88
N LEU A 120 8.96 -2.21 8.15
CA LEU A 120 10.28 -1.61 7.91
C LEU A 120 10.45 -0.20 8.49
N PHE A 121 9.35 0.52 8.70
CA PHE A 121 9.38 1.95 9.10
C PHE A 121 8.39 2.25 10.22
N PRO A 122 8.35 1.47 11.32
CA PRO A 122 7.35 1.65 12.39
C PRO A 122 7.41 3.06 13.00
N GLN A 123 8.57 3.71 13.00
CA GLN A 123 8.74 5.10 13.46
C GLN A 123 8.00 6.12 12.57
N CYS A 124 7.73 5.79 11.29
CA CYS A 124 6.96 6.67 10.40
C CYS A 124 5.44 6.52 10.58
N LEU A 125 5.00 5.43 11.20
CA LEU A 125 3.59 5.06 11.31
C LEU A 125 2.73 6.13 11.99
N PRO A 126 3.13 6.71 13.14
CA PRO A 126 2.26 7.66 13.86
C PRO A 126 1.88 8.88 13.00
N LEU A 127 2.84 9.48 12.29
CA LEU A 127 2.56 10.65 11.45
C LEU A 127 1.77 10.28 10.19
N CYS A 128 2.04 9.13 9.57
CA CYS A 128 1.25 8.66 8.43
C CYS A 128 -0.21 8.43 8.82
N VAL A 129 -0.45 7.79 9.98
CA VAL A 129 -1.81 7.57 10.51
C VAL A 129 -2.46 8.91 10.88
N LEU A 130 -1.74 9.82 11.52
CA LEU A 130 -2.24 11.15 11.88
C LEU A 130 -2.71 11.92 10.64
N PHE A 131 -1.88 12.02 9.59
CA PHE A 131 -2.27 12.71 8.35
C PHE A 131 -3.48 12.06 7.69
N PHE A 132 -3.52 10.73 7.66
CA PHE A 132 -4.67 10.00 7.11
C PHE A 132 -5.95 10.28 7.90
N VAL A 133 -5.89 10.12 9.23
CA VAL A 133 -7.06 10.28 10.11
C VAL A 133 -7.57 11.71 10.09
N LEU A 134 -6.69 12.71 10.21
CA LEU A 134 -7.09 14.12 10.16
C LEU A 134 -7.77 14.48 8.84
N ALA A 135 -7.24 14.01 7.71
CA ALA A 135 -7.86 14.25 6.42
C ALA A 135 -9.24 13.59 6.31
N VAL A 136 -9.36 12.32 6.71
CA VAL A 136 -10.62 11.58 6.61
C VAL A 136 -11.67 12.12 7.61
N ALA A 137 -11.27 12.45 8.83
CA ALA A 137 -12.18 12.98 9.85
C ALA A 137 -12.79 14.32 9.43
N ASN A 138 -11.99 15.21 8.84
CA ASN A 138 -12.46 16.54 8.44
C ASN A 138 -13.21 16.54 7.10
N THR A 139 -12.80 15.70 6.14
CA THR A 139 -13.32 15.77 4.76
C THR A 139 -14.16 14.58 4.34
N ARG A 140 -14.01 13.45 5.03
CA ARG A 140 -14.54 12.13 4.68
C ARG A 140 -13.96 11.57 3.36
N TYR A 141 -12.86 12.13 2.84
CA TYR A 141 -12.18 11.67 1.62
C TYR A 141 -11.00 10.75 1.96
N VAL A 142 -11.20 9.44 1.85
CA VAL A 142 -10.13 8.44 2.06
C VAL A 142 -8.97 8.63 1.08
N SER A 143 -9.26 9.04 -0.15
CA SER A 143 -8.22 9.31 -1.16
C SER A 143 -7.30 10.48 -0.76
N LEU A 144 -7.84 11.53 -0.17
CA LEU A 144 -7.05 12.65 0.36
C LEU A 144 -6.15 12.19 1.49
N GLY A 145 -6.69 11.41 2.43
CA GLY A 145 -5.91 10.83 3.52
C GLY A 145 -4.76 9.96 3.02
N SER A 146 -5.02 9.12 2.00
CA SER A 146 -4.00 8.28 1.39
C SER A 146 -2.87 9.08 0.73
N ILE A 147 -3.21 10.15 0.01
CA ILE A 147 -2.24 11.03 -0.65
C ILE A 147 -1.38 11.75 0.41
N LEU A 148 -2.00 12.31 1.45
CA LEU A 148 -1.28 13.01 2.51
C LEU A 148 -0.38 12.08 3.32
N ALA A 149 -0.83 10.84 3.59
CA ALA A 149 0.00 9.83 4.23
C ALA A 149 1.21 9.43 3.37
N ALA A 150 1.02 9.29 2.05
CA ALA A 150 2.11 8.98 1.13
C ALA A 150 3.13 10.12 1.04
N LEU A 151 2.68 11.38 0.95
CA LEU A 151 3.55 12.55 1.01
C LEU A 151 4.29 12.64 2.34
N GLY A 152 3.58 12.41 3.46
CA GLY A 152 4.16 12.39 4.79
C GLY A 152 5.22 11.31 4.95
N LEU A 153 5.00 10.10 4.42
CA LEU A 153 6.00 9.04 4.41
C LEU A 153 7.24 9.46 3.61
N MET A 154 7.04 9.99 2.41
CA MET A 154 8.15 10.42 1.55
C MET A 154 9.03 11.46 2.26
N VAL A 155 8.46 12.46 2.90
CA VAL A 155 9.20 13.47 3.66
C VAL A 155 9.92 12.84 4.86
N GLN A 156 9.25 11.98 5.62
CA GLN A 156 9.83 11.32 6.80
C GLN A 156 11.05 10.45 6.44
N ILE A 157 10.99 9.70 5.33
CA ILE A 157 12.09 8.83 4.90
C ILE A 157 13.38 9.66 4.65
N TRP A 158 13.27 10.84 4.05
CA TRP A 158 14.43 11.71 3.84
C TRP A 158 14.95 12.34 5.14
N ILE A 159 14.05 12.84 5.98
CA ILE A 159 14.41 13.44 7.28
C ILE A 159 15.02 12.40 8.21
N PHE A 160 14.37 11.23 8.35
CA PHE A 160 14.81 10.17 9.27
C PHE A 160 16.09 9.50 8.77
N GLY A 161 16.27 9.39 7.45
CA GLY A 161 17.53 8.94 6.86
C GLY A 161 18.68 9.88 7.20
N ALA A 162 18.50 11.19 7.01
CA ALA A 162 19.50 12.21 7.36
C ALA A 162 19.83 12.24 8.86
N LYS A 163 18.90 11.80 9.73
CA LYS A 163 19.09 11.69 11.19
C LYS A 163 19.66 10.34 11.63
N GLY A 164 19.87 9.39 10.73
CA GLY A 164 20.31 8.03 11.07
C GLY A 164 19.27 7.21 11.83
N TRP A 165 17.97 7.52 11.70
CA TRP A 165 16.88 6.82 12.39
C TRP A 165 16.30 5.65 11.61
N LEU A 166 16.84 5.38 10.43
CA LEU A 166 16.44 4.24 9.59
C LEU A 166 17.46 3.11 9.72
N ALA A 167 16.98 1.87 9.72
CA ALA A 167 17.79 0.66 9.92
C ALA A 167 18.50 0.19 8.64
N PHE A 168 18.96 1.09 7.77
CA PHE A 168 19.71 0.74 6.57
C PHE A 168 21.21 0.90 6.78
N ALA A 169 22.01 0.07 6.13
CA ALA A 169 23.42 0.34 5.94
C ALA A 169 23.60 1.68 5.21
N THR A 170 24.66 2.42 5.53
CA THR A 170 24.91 3.75 4.93
C THR A 170 24.98 3.69 3.40
N SER A 171 25.54 2.60 2.85
CA SER A 171 25.61 2.32 1.40
C SER A 171 24.24 2.15 0.75
N ASP A 172 23.24 1.69 1.50
CA ASP A 172 21.91 1.34 0.99
C ASP A 172 20.88 2.46 1.18
N LEU A 173 21.20 3.44 2.02
CA LEU A 173 20.26 4.48 2.45
C LEU A 173 19.66 5.26 1.28
N LEU A 174 20.51 5.75 0.37
CA LEU A 174 20.04 6.53 -0.79
C LEU A 174 19.13 5.70 -1.70
N GLU A 175 19.50 4.44 -1.97
CA GLU A 175 18.70 3.52 -2.76
C GLU A 175 17.33 3.28 -2.09
N ALA A 176 17.30 3.05 -0.78
CA ALA A 176 16.08 2.88 -0.02
C ALA A 176 15.18 4.12 -0.08
N GLN A 177 15.74 5.31 0.09
CA GLN A 177 15.01 6.58 -0.01
C GLN A 177 14.37 6.77 -1.39
N ILE A 178 15.11 6.44 -2.46
CA ILE A 178 14.60 6.50 -3.84
C ILE A 178 13.45 5.50 -4.04
N LEU A 179 13.60 4.25 -3.57
CA LEU A 179 12.58 3.21 -3.73
C LEU A 179 11.28 3.55 -2.97
N VAL A 180 11.38 4.05 -1.74
CA VAL A 180 10.19 4.49 -0.98
C VAL A 180 9.55 5.71 -1.64
N SER A 181 10.35 6.68 -2.10
CA SER A 181 9.83 7.84 -2.84
C SER A 181 9.12 7.42 -4.12
N PHE A 182 9.67 6.45 -4.86
CA PHE A 182 9.03 5.87 -6.03
C PHE A 182 7.67 5.25 -5.67
N ALA A 183 7.58 4.44 -4.61
CA ALA A 183 6.34 3.84 -4.16
C ALA A 183 5.29 4.91 -3.78
N CYS A 184 5.70 5.98 -3.10
CA CYS A 184 4.83 7.10 -2.73
C CYS A 184 4.32 7.86 -3.97
N ILE A 185 5.20 8.19 -4.91
CA ILE A 185 4.84 8.86 -6.17
C ILE A 185 3.90 7.97 -6.98
N LEU A 186 4.19 6.67 -7.09
CA LEU A 186 3.33 5.73 -7.78
C LEU A 186 1.92 5.71 -7.17
N ALA A 187 1.81 5.63 -5.83
CA ALA A 187 0.52 5.69 -5.15
C ALA A 187 -0.24 6.99 -5.49
N ILE A 188 0.42 8.14 -5.50
CA ILE A 188 -0.18 9.44 -5.86
C ILE A 188 -0.63 9.43 -7.34
N VAL A 189 0.19 8.93 -8.25
CA VAL A 189 -0.16 8.80 -9.68
C VAL A 189 -1.37 7.90 -9.89
N LEU A 190 -1.44 6.78 -9.16
CA LEU A 190 -2.61 5.89 -9.21
C LEU A 190 -3.88 6.53 -8.61
N HIS A 191 -3.73 7.62 -7.83
CA HIS A 191 -4.84 8.44 -7.37
C HIS A 191 -5.24 9.55 -8.34
N ARG A 192 -4.68 9.63 -9.57
CA ARG A 192 -5.00 10.70 -10.55
C ARG A 192 -6.50 10.90 -10.79
N GLY A 193 -7.28 9.81 -10.83
CA GLY A 193 -8.74 9.90 -10.98
C GLY A 193 -9.44 10.46 -9.73
N ASN A 194 -8.91 10.17 -8.54
CA ASN A 194 -9.39 10.75 -7.29
C ASN A 194 -9.03 12.24 -7.21
N ILE A 195 -7.80 12.60 -7.60
CA ILE A 195 -7.33 13.98 -7.60
C ILE A 195 -8.23 14.84 -8.50
N LYS A 196 -8.57 14.35 -9.72
CA LYS A 196 -9.52 15.05 -10.59
C LYS A 196 -10.87 15.27 -9.91
N ARG A 197 -11.42 14.26 -9.22
CA ARG A 197 -12.70 14.40 -8.50
C ARG A 197 -12.58 15.29 -7.26
N LEU A 198 -11.46 15.26 -6.55
CA LEU A 198 -11.22 16.16 -5.41
C LEU A 198 -11.22 17.62 -5.86
N LEU A 199 -10.52 17.94 -6.95
CA LEU A 199 -10.47 19.28 -7.52
C LEU A 199 -11.84 19.74 -8.06
N ALA A 200 -12.65 18.82 -8.57
CA ALA A 200 -14.00 19.09 -9.05
C ALA A 200 -15.07 19.07 -7.93
N GLY A 201 -14.69 18.84 -6.66
CA GLY A 201 -15.63 18.80 -5.53
C GLY A 201 -16.58 17.60 -5.50
N ASN A 202 -16.35 16.57 -6.33
CA ASN A 202 -17.25 15.42 -6.50
C ASN A 202 -16.59 14.07 -6.13
N GLU A 203 -15.58 14.08 -5.26
CA GLU A 203 -14.96 12.84 -4.77
C GLU A 203 -15.94 12.08 -3.85
N ASN A 204 -15.85 10.76 -3.89
CA ASN A 204 -16.70 9.86 -3.11
C ASN A 204 -16.37 9.95 -1.63
N LYS A 205 -17.30 10.47 -0.83
CA LYS A 205 -17.16 10.51 0.63
C LYS A 205 -17.25 9.11 1.24
N PHE A 206 -16.49 8.90 2.28
CA PHE A 206 -16.58 7.71 3.11
C PHE A 206 -17.90 7.69 3.88
N SER A 207 -18.58 6.53 3.91
CA SER A 207 -19.77 6.28 4.70
C SER A 207 -19.70 4.89 5.33
N PHE A 208 -20.14 4.78 6.57
CA PHE A 208 -20.28 3.49 7.25
C PHE A 208 -21.50 2.69 6.77
N LYS A 209 -22.48 3.34 6.11
CA LYS A 209 -23.65 2.64 5.55
C LYS A 209 -23.26 1.96 4.23
N SER A 210 -23.54 0.66 4.11
CA SER A 210 -23.46 -0.07 2.85
C SER A 210 -24.57 0.42 1.90
N LYS A 211 -24.34 0.38 0.58
CA LYS A 211 -25.42 0.62 -0.40
C LYS A 211 -26.43 -0.52 -0.48
N ARG A 212 -26.27 -1.59 0.32
CA ARG A 212 -27.17 -2.74 0.40
C ARG A 212 -28.08 -2.73 1.62
N ASP A 213 -27.91 -1.76 2.51
CA ASP A 213 -28.83 -1.42 3.61
C ASP A 213 -29.66 -0.20 3.17
#